data_991bebb31132c6bc65f84f7f4cdde910
#
_entry.id   991bebb31132c6bc65f84f7f4cdde910
#
_cell.length_a   1.000
_cell.length_b   1.000
_cell.length_c   1.000
_cell.angle_alpha   90.00
_cell.angle_beta   90.00
_cell.angle_gamma   90.00
#
_symmetry.space_group_name_H-M   'P 1'
#
loop_
_entity.id
_entity.type
_entity.pdbx_description
1 polymer ?
#
loop_
_entity_poly.entity_id
_entity_poly.type
_entity_poly.pdbx_seq_one_letter_code
_entity_poly.pdbx_strand_id
1 'polypeptide(L)'
;MARRVVVTGMSVVTALGSDVPEFWDKLCAGKSGVSRLERFDCSDFKVNFGGEVKDFRPEDHFDGKEAKRLDRFSQFALAGAQKAVRQSGIDFAAEPDPYRCGVIIGSGIGGLNEIEEQHAKLFDRGPSRVSPFMIPKLMVNAASGNISVFWKLKGPSSAVANACASASNAIGDAFRLIQHNVADVMITGGSEAAITPMGLSGFARMGALSTRNDSPESASRPFDRDRDGFVLAEGAGVVVLEEYEHAKRRGAEILAEVLGYGMSSDGSHMTAPDP
;
A
#
# COMPACT_ATOMS: atom_id res chain seq x y z
N MET A 1 5.99 -23.19 22.78
CA MET A 1 5.27 -21.89 22.83
C MET A 1 5.30 -21.27 21.44
N ALA A 2 4.25 -20.57 21.04
CA ALA A 2 4.27 -19.84 19.78
C ALA A 2 5.35 -18.72 19.84
N ARG A 3 6.01 -18.46 18.70
CA ARG A 3 7.02 -17.40 18.61
C ARG A 3 6.35 -16.04 18.73
N ARG A 4 6.97 -15.13 19.45
CA ARG A 4 6.54 -13.74 19.57
C ARG A 4 6.95 -12.96 18.34
N VAL A 5 6.10 -12.02 17.91
CA VAL A 5 6.34 -11.24 16.70
C VAL A 5 6.29 -9.76 17.05
N VAL A 6 7.29 -9.02 16.63
CA VAL A 6 7.46 -7.60 16.97
C VAL A 6 7.59 -6.75 15.71
N VAL A 7 7.25 -5.47 15.85
CA VAL A 7 7.47 -4.43 14.85
C VAL A 7 8.78 -3.74 15.17
N THR A 8 9.71 -3.70 14.23
CA THR A 8 11.01 -3.04 14.37
C THR A 8 11.17 -1.84 13.43
N GLY A 9 10.32 -1.71 12.44
CA GLY A 9 10.30 -0.57 11.55
C GLY A 9 8.92 -0.31 10.97
N MET A 10 8.61 0.95 10.69
CA MET A 10 7.35 1.35 10.07
C MET A 10 7.55 2.58 9.18
N SER A 11 6.66 2.74 8.22
CA SER A 11 6.65 3.89 7.33
C SER A 11 5.26 4.16 6.79
N VAL A 12 5.08 5.37 6.30
CA VAL A 12 3.88 5.80 5.59
C VAL A 12 4.26 6.55 4.31
N VAL A 13 3.37 6.48 3.32
CA VAL A 13 3.31 7.35 2.15
C VAL A 13 1.85 7.76 2.02
N THR A 14 1.52 8.98 2.35
CA THR A 14 0.12 9.44 2.45
C THR A 14 -0.04 10.87 1.96
N ALA A 15 -1.28 11.30 1.72
CA ALA A 15 -1.63 12.68 1.42
C ALA A 15 -1.30 13.67 2.56
N LEU A 16 -1.06 13.19 3.79
CA LEU A 16 -0.62 14.00 4.93
C LEU A 16 0.90 14.11 5.06
N GLY A 17 1.64 13.32 4.28
CA GLY A 17 3.10 13.27 4.30
C GLY A 17 3.64 11.86 4.23
N SER A 18 4.95 11.75 4.14
CA SER A 18 5.68 10.48 4.00
C SER A 18 6.71 10.25 5.11
N ASP A 19 6.60 11.01 6.20
CA ASP A 19 7.36 10.84 7.44
C ASP A 19 6.39 10.52 8.57
N VAL A 20 6.69 9.50 9.39
CA VAL A 20 5.75 9.01 10.42
C VAL A 20 5.48 10.06 11.51
N PRO A 21 6.47 10.75 12.09
CA PRO A 21 6.24 11.84 13.01
C PRO A 21 5.38 12.96 12.41
N GLU A 22 5.71 13.45 11.22
CA GLU A 22 4.94 14.50 10.55
C GLU A 22 3.49 14.06 10.28
N PHE A 23 3.30 12.86 9.78
CA PHE A 23 1.98 12.27 9.56
C PHE A 23 1.18 12.23 10.87
N TRP A 24 1.79 11.75 11.94
CA TRP A 24 1.15 11.63 13.24
C TRP A 24 0.75 13.00 13.84
N ASP A 25 1.63 13.98 13.76
CA ASP A 25 1.36 15.34 14.24
C ASP A 25 0.18 15.97 13.48
N LYS A 26 0.15 15.84 12.16
CA LYS A 26 -0.96 16.32 11.33
C LYS A 26 -2.27 15.59 11.65
N LEU A 27 -2.20 14.27 11.85
CA LEU A 27 -3.36 13.45 12.20
C LEU A 27 -3.93 13.87 13.57
N CYS A 28 -3.08 14.03 14.58
CA CYS A 28 -3.48 14.50 15.91
C CYS A 28 -4.03 15.94 15.90
N ALA A 29 -3.54 16.77 15.00
CA ALA A 29 -4.05 18.13 14.80
C ALA A 29 -5.36 18.19 13.98
N GLY A 30 -5.93 17.04 13.57
CA GLY A 30 -7.14 16.96 12.77
C GLY A 30 -6.99 17.53 11.36
N LYS A 31 -5.78 17.53 10.79
CA LYS A 31 -5.55 17.98 9.42
C LYS A 31 -6.09 16.95 8.44
N SER A 32 -6.75 17.43 7.39
CA SER A 32 -7.20 16.61 6.27
C SER A 32 -6.15 16.58 5.17
N GLY A 33 -5.87 15.38 4.64
CA GLY A 33 -5.10 15.20 3.40
C GLY A 33 -5.98 15.17 2.15
N VAL A 34 -7.29 15.36 2.31
CA VAL A 34 -8.25 15.34 1.20
C VAL A 34 -8.31 16.72 0.57
N SER A 35 -8.15 16.77 -0.76
CA SER A 35 -8.21 18.02 -1.53
C SER A 35 -8.65 17.74 -2.97
N ARG A 36 -8.82 18.79 -3.77
CA ARG A 36 -9.03 18.62 -5.22
C ARG A 36 -7.89 17.83 -5.85
N LEU A 37 -8.26 16.92 -6.76
CA LEU A 37 -7.29 16.12 -7.53
C LEU A 37 -6.58 17.01 -8.57
N GLU A 38 -5.29 16.75 -8.77
CA GLU A 38 -4.45 17.55 -9.67
C GLU A 38 -3.77 16.69 -10.75
N ARG A 39 -3.74 15.37 -10.59
CA ARG A 39 -3.03 14.45 -11.52
C ARG A 39 -3.66 14.36 -12.91
N PHE A 40 -4.95 14.64 -13.03
CA PHE A 40 -5.67 14.63 -14.30
C PHE A 40 -6.84 15.61 -14.23
N ASP A 41 -7.35 16.03 -15.38
CA ASP A 41 -8.51 16.90 -15.44
C ASP A 41 -9.76 16.17 -14.95
N CYS A 42 -10.33 16.68 -13.87
CA CYS A 42 -11.54 16.15 -13.23
C CYS A 42 -12.78 17.01 -13.49
N SER A 43 -12.76 17.95 -14.44
CA SER A 43 -13.86 18.89 -14.69
C SER A 43 -15.19 18.21 -15.03
N ASP A 44 -15.12 17.10 -15.76
CA ASP A 44 -16.28 16.32 -16.19
C ASP A 44 -16.67 15.20 -15.21
N PHE A 45 -15.94 15.05 -14.09
CA PHE A 45 -16.21 13.99 -13.14
C PHE A 45 -17.20 14.43 -12.06
N LYS A 46 -18.10 13.52 -11.68
CA LYS A 46 -19.05 13.75 -10.59
C LYS A 46 -18.36 14.05 -9.25
N VAL A 47 -17.19 13.48 -9.03
CA VAL A 47 -16.32 13.67 -7.86
C VAL A 47 -14.96 14.14 -8.36
N ASN A 48 -14.43 15.23 -7.80
CA ASN A 48 -13.17 15.84 -8.24
C ASN A 48 -12.15 16.02 -7.10
N PHE A 49 -12.30 15.28 -6.01
CA PHE A 49 -11.43 15.34 -4.83
C PHE A 49 -11.06 13.94 -4.33
N GLY A 50 -10.00 13.88 -3.55
CA GLY A 50 -9.49 12.64 -2.98
C GLY A 50 -8.27 12.85 -2.10
N GLY A 51 -7.75 11.78 -1.51
CA GLY A 51 -6.49 11.77 -0.76
C GLY A 51 -5.29 11.50 -1.68
N GLU A 52 -4.96 12.43 -2.55
CA GLU A 52 -3.84 12.33 -3.49
C GLU A 52 -2.50 12.59 -2.81
N VAL A 53 -1.50 11.74 -3.07
CA VAL A 53 -0.11 11.95 -2.60
C VAL A 53 0.60 12.86 -3.59
N LYS A 54 0.57 14.17 -3.34
CA LYS A 54 1.06 15.20 -4.27
C LYS A 54 2.59 15.34 -4.28
N ASP A 55 3.23 15.12 -3.13
CA ASP A 55 4.67 15.39 -2.94
C ASP A 55 5.58 14.19 -3.23
N PHE A 56 5.03 13.09 -3.72
CA PHE A 56 5.82 11.92 -4.06
C PHE A 56 6.45 12.07 -5.44
N ARG A 57 7.78 12.13 -5.45
CA ARG A 57 8.61 12.16 -6.66
C ARG A 57 9.36 10.84 -6.79
N PRO A 58 9.09 10.02 -7.81
CA PRO A 58 9.80 8.75 -7.97
C PRO A 58 11.32 8.88 -8.06
N GLU A 59 11.81 9.98 -8.62
CA GLU A 59 13.24 10.30 -8.78
C GLU A 59 13.98 10.53 -7.46
N ASP A 60 13.28 10.82 -6.38
CA ASP A 60 13.85 10.94 -5.03
C ASP A 60 14.15 9.56 -4.39
N HIS A 61 13.60 8.49 -4.97
CA HIS A 61 13.64 7.14 -4.43
C HIS A 61 14.31 6.12 -5.35
N PHE A 62 14.24 6.34 -6.67
CA PHE A 62 14.63 5.36 -7.68
C PHE A 62 15.42 6.02 -8.80
N ASP A 63 16.32 5.28 -9.46
CA ASP A 63 16.86 5.74 -10.73
C ASP A 63 15.76 5.80 -11.81
N GLY A 64 16.00 6.59 -12.88
CA GLY A 64 14.99 6.82 -13.91
C GLY A 64 14.62 5.56 -14.72
N LYS A 65 15.44 4.49 -14.71
CA LYS A 65 15.12 3.21 -15.35
C LYS A 65 14.27 2.36 -14.43
N GLU A 66 14.60 2.31 -13.14
CA GLU A 66 13.84 1.59 -12.12
C GLU A 66 12.45 2.20 -11.97
N ALA A 67 12.34 3.52 -11.81
CA ALA A 67 11.06 4.23 -11.70
C ALA A 67 10.09 3.88 -12.83
N LYS A 68 10.58 3.77 -14.08
CA LYS A 68 9.76 3.42 -15.26
C LYS A 68 9.28 1.97 -15.28
N ARG A 69 9.90 1.07 -14.51
CA ARG A 69 9.53 -0.33 -14.40
C ARG A 69 8.52 -0.61 -13.30
N LEU A 70 8.17 0.39 -12.50
CA LEU A 70 7.23 0.30 -11.40
C LEU A 70 5.95 1.06 -11.75
N ASP A 71 4.78 0.46 -11.46
CA ASP A 71 3.54 1.22 -11.35
C ASP A 71 3.54 2.02 -10.03
N ARG A 72 2.73 3.05 -9.94
CA ARG A 72 2.69 3.97 -8.79
C ARG A 72 2.46 3.25 -7.45
N PHE A 73 1.58 2.24 -7.40
CA PHE A 73 1.38 1.50 -6.16
C PHE A 73 2.64 0.74 -5.74
N SER A 74 3.41 0.18 -6.69
CA SER A 74 4.69 -0.47 -6.42
C SER A 74 5.77 0.54 -6.01
N GLN A 75 5.75 1.75 -6.58
CA GLN A 75 6.64 2.83 -6.17
C GLN A 75 6.39 3.23 -4.71
N PHE A 76 5.13 3.40 -4.30
CA PHE A 76 4.78 3.67 -2.91
C PHE A 76 5.22 2.56 -1.97
N ALA A 77 4.94 1.29 -2.34
CA ALA A 77 5.32 0.14 -1.53
C ALA A 77 6.84 0.04 -1.33
N LEU A 78 7.62 0.16 -2.41
CA LEU A 78 9.08 0.05 -2.32
C LEU A 78 9.70 1.23 -1.58
N ALA A 79 9.26 2.47 -1.83
CA ALA A 79 9.70 3.65 -1.09
C ALA A 79 9.35 3.55 0.41
N GLY A 80 8.14 3.07 0.73
CA GLY A 80 7.74 2.77 2.10
C GLY A 80 8.62 1.68 2.72
N ALA A 81 8.86 0.58 2.01
CA ALA A 81 9.73 -0.49 2.48
C ALA A 81 11.16 0.01 2.77
N GLN A 82 11.74 0.86 1.91
CA GLN A 82 13.06 1.46 2.13
C GLN A 82 13.11 2.26 3.45
N LYS A 83 12.07 3.02 3.76
CA LYS A 83 12.00 3.80 5.01
C LYS A 83 11.83 2.89 6.23
N ALA A 84 10.91 1.90 6.18
CA ALA A 84 10.68 0.96 7.27
C ALA A 84 11.92 0.10 7.57
N VAL A 85 12.60 -0.40 6.54
CA VAL A 85 13.84 -1.17 6.67
C VAL A 85 14.96 -0.31 7.26
N ARG A 86 15.09 0.94 6.81
CA ARG A 86 16.08 1.88 7.39
C ARG A 86 15.83 2.11 8.88
N GLN A 87 14.58 2.31 9.29
CA GLN A 87 14.23 2.49 10.71
C GLN A 87 14.52 1.24 11.51
N SER A 88 14.21 0.04 10.98
CA SER A 88 14.47 -1.22 11.66
C SER A 88 15.96 -1.49 11.89
N GLY A 89 16.84 -0.86 11.11
CA GLY A 89 18.28 -1.08 11.13
C GLY A 89 18.71 -2.48 10.68
N ILE A 90 17.83 -3.25 10.03
CA ILE A 90 18.18 -4.59 9.53
C ILE A 90 19.06 -4.49 8.28
N ASP A 91 20.11 -5.28 8.25
CA ASP A 91 20.95 -5.50 7.05
C ASP A 91 20.67 -6.90 6.48
N PHE A 92 19.82 -6.95 5.46
CA PHE A 92 19.48 -8.20 4.79
C PHE A 92 20.66 -8.89 4.09
N ALA A 93 21.75 -8.14 3.79
CA ALA A 93 22.96 -8.76 3.23
C ALA A 93 23.78 -9.50 4.29
N ALA A 94 23.64 -9.14 5.55
CA ALA A 94 24.28 -9.79 6.69
C ALA A 94 23.42 -10.90 7.32
N GLU A 95 22.15 -11.06 6.89
CA GLU A 95 21.29 -12.11 7.41
C GLU A 95 21.80 -13.50 7.04
N PRO A 96 21.93 -14.42 8.02
CA PRO A 96 22.55 -15.71 7.81
C PRO A 96 21.75 -16.64 6.89
N ASP A 97 20.44 -16.46 6.85
CA ASP A 97 19.54 -17.24 6.00
C ASP A 97 18.52 -16.37 5.28
N PRO A 98 18.78 -16.00 4.01
CA PRO A 98 17.88 -15.19 3.22
C PRO A 98 16.53 -15.87 2.90
N TYR A 99 16.42 -17.19 3.07
CA TYR A 99 15.16 -17.94 2.90
C TYR A 99 14.19 -17.73 4.07
N ARG A 100 14.66 -17.15 5.17
CA ARG A 100 13.83 -16.79 6.32
C ARG A 100 13.40 -15.31 6.32
N CYS A 101 13.77 -14.57 5.29
CA CYS A 101 13.39 -13.16 5.09
C CYS A 101 12.47 -13.04 3.89
N GLY A 102 11.25 -12.57 4.11
CA GLY A 102 10.22 -12.53 3.08
C GLY A 102 9.44 -11.22 3.01
N VAL A 103 8.44 -11.20 2.13
CA VAL A 103 7.60 -10.02 1.91
C VAL A 103 6.18 -10.39 1.50
N ILE A 104 5.20 -9.74 2.10
CA ILE A 104 3.79 -9.82 1.71
C ILE A 104 3.20 -8.40 1.72
N ILE A 105 2.80 -7.90 0.56
CA ILE A 105 2.14 -6.59 0.43
C ILE A 105 0.71 -6.78 -0.05
N GLY A 106 -0.24 -6.16 0.65
CA GLY A 106 -1.64 -6.11 0.25
C GLY A 106 -1.91 -4.98 -0.75
N SER A 107 -2.69 -5.26 -1.79
CA SER A 107 -3.24 -4.28 -2.71
C SER A 107 -4.55 -4.79 -3.28
N GLY A 108 -5.58 -3.95 -3.30
CA GLY A 108 -6.89 -4.37 -3.81
C GLY A 108 -6.96 -4.45 -5.33
N ILE A 109 -6.24 -3.58 -6.03
CA ILE A 109 -6.35 -3.40 -7.48
C ILE A 109 -5.01 -3.62 -8.20
N GLY A 110 -3.90 -3.24 -7.58
CA GLY A 110 -2.59 -3.29 -8.22
C GLY A 110 -2.36 -2.14 -9.23
N GLY A 111 -1.75 -2.43 -10.38
CA GLY A 111 -1.29 -1.44 -11.34
C GLY A 111 -2.35 -0.87 -12.27
N LEU A 112 -3.36 -0.21 -11.73
CA LEU A 112 -4.45 0.39 -12.52
C LEU A 112 -3.95 1.50 -13.44
N ASN A 113 -2.98 2.30 -13.02
CA ASN A 113 -2.36 3.33 -13.87
C ASN A 113 -1.75 2.71 -15.13
N GLU A 114 -1.02 1.60 -14.98
CA GLU A 114 -0.40 0.91 -16.11
C GLU A 114 -1.46 0.36 -17.06
N ILE A 115 -2.55 -0.21 -16.55
CA ILE A 115 -3.65 -0.71 -17.37
C ILE A 115 -4.22 0.42 -18.25
N GLU A 116 -4.55 1.56 -17.65
CA GLU A 116 -5.11 2.71 -18.39
C GLU A 116 -4.14 3.25 -19.44
N GLU A 117 -2.89 3.46 -19.07
CA GLU A 117 -1.88 3.96 -19.99
C GLU A 117 -1.66 3.03 -21.18
N GLN A 118 -1.54 1.73 -20.94
CA GLN A 118 -1.28 0.78 -22.03
C GLN A 118 -2.53 0.50 -22.86
N HIS A 119 -3.72 0.57 -22.27
CA HIS A 119 -4.97 0.52 -23.01
C HIS A 119 -5.07 1.70 -24.01
N ALA A 120 -4.82 2.92 -23.57
CA ALA A 120 -4.80 4.08 -24.45
C ALA A 120 -3.78 3.90 -25.60
N LYS A 121 -2.54 3.47 -25.29
CA LYS A 121 -1.51 3.22 -26.31
C LYS A 121 -1.91 2.14 -27.30
N LEU A 122 -2.59 1.07 -26.85
CA LEU A 122 -3.06 0.00 -27.70
C LEU A 122 -4.03 0.53 -28.77
N PHE A 123 -5.00 1.34 -28.38
CA PHE A 123 -6.01 1.86 -29.30
C PHE A 123 -5.50 3.00 -30.18
N ASP A 124 -4.65 3.89 -29.64
CA ASP A 124 -4.11 5.01 -30.40
C ASP A 124 -3.00 4.60 -31.39
N ARG A 125 -2.16 3.61 -31.03
CA ARG A 125 -0.88 3.34 -31.71
C ARG A 125 -0.66 1.89 -32.09
N GLY A 126 -1.61 1.01 -31.75
CA GLY A 126 -1.57 -0.41 -32.07
C GLY A 126 -0.73 -1.28 -31.10
N PRO A 127 -0.82 -2.61 -31.24
CA PRO A 127 -0.28 -3.57 -30.27
C PRO A 127 1.24 -3.53 -30.11
N SER A 128 1.99 -3.12 -31.14
CA SER A 128 3.46 -3.01 -31.08
C SER A 128 3.96 -1.87 -30.17
N ARG A 129 3.08 -1.01 -29.70
CA ARG A 129 3.42 0.13 -28.83
C ARG A 129 3.09 -0.11 -27.37
N VAL A 130 2.45 -1.22 -27.04
CA VAL A 130 2.25 -1.65 -25.65
C VAL A 130 3.59 -1.96 -25.01
N SER A 131 3.78 -1.55 -23.76
CA SER A 131 5.03 -1.76 -23.03
C SER A 131 5.27 -3.25 -22.77
N PRO A 132 6.48 -3.78 -22.96
CA PRO A 132 6.83 -5.14 -22.54
C PRO A 132 6.81 -5.30 -21.00
N PHE A 133 6.80 -4.20 -20.26
CA PHE A 133 6.71 -4.18 -18.80
C PHE A 133 5.26 -4.08 -18.30
N MET A 134 4.25 -4.00 -19.19
CA MET A 134 2.86 -3.86 -18.79
C MET A 134 2.46 -4.94 -17.76
N ILE A 135 2.64 -6.21 -18.12
CA ILE A 135 2.24 -7.33 -17.25
C ILE A 135 2.99 -7.31 -15.90
N PRO A 136 4.34 -7.26 -15.86
CA PRO A 136 5.07 -7.18 -14.58
C PRO A 136 4.69 -6.00 -13.70
N LYS A 137 4.25 -4.88 -14.28
CA LYS A 137 3.88 -3.67 -13.53
C LYS A 137 2.46 -3.75 -12.97
N LEU A 138 1.50 -4.34 -13.72
CA LEU A 138 0.10 -4.34 -13.34
C LEU A 138 -0.26 -5.39 -12.28
N MET A 139 0.49 -6.50 -12.20
CA MET A 139 0.16 -7.59 -11.30
C MET A 139 0.15 -7.13 -9.83
N VAL A 140 -0.84 -7.59 -9.05
CA VAL A 140 -0.99 -7.24 -7.63
C VAL A 140 0.25 -7.59 -6.80
N ASN A 141 0.96 -8.68 -7.15
CA ASN A 141 2.20 -9.08 -6.48
C ASN A 141 3.45 -8.33 -6.95
N ALA A 142 3.33 -7.37 -7.87
CA ALA A 142 4.48 -6.60 -8.35
C ALA A 142 5.19 -5.84 -7.21
N ALA A 143 4.43 -5.30 -6.24
CA ALA A 143 5.01 -4.63 -5.08
C ALA A 143 5.90 -5.58 -4.27
N SER A 144 5.39 -6.75 -3.89
CA SER A 144 6.16 -7.76 -3.15
C SER A 144 7.36 -8.26 -3.94
N GLY A 145 7.16 -8.54 -5.24
CA GLY A 145 8.23 -9.00 -6.12
C GLY A 145 9.38 -8.00 -6.23
N ASN A 146 9.08 -6.71 -6.43
CA ASN A 146 10.12 -5.66 -6.51
C ASN A 146 10.84 -5.46 -5.18
N ILE A 147 10.14 -5.50 -4.05
CA ILE A 147 10.75 -5.47 -2.71
C ILE A 147 11.69 -6.67 -2.50
N SER A 148 11.23 -7.89 -2.86
CA SER A 148 12.07 -9.10 -2.81
C SER A 148 13.34 -8.97 -3.64
N VAL A 149 13.23 -8.47 -4.88
CA VAL A 149 14.38 -8.28 -5.79
C VAL A 149 15.35 -7.26 -5.22
N PHE A 150 14.85 -6.15 -4.67
CA PHE A 150 15.67 -5.07 -4.15
C PHE A 150 16.61 -5.53 -3.03
N TRP A 151 16.10 -6.31 -2.06
CA TRP A 151 16.91 -6.85 -0.95
C TRP A 151 17.36 -8.30 -1.14
N LYS A 152 17.06 -8.91 -2.30
CA LYS A 152 17.39 -10.32 -2.59
C LYS A 152 16.80 -11.28 -1.55
N LEU A 153 15.59 -10.99 -1.06
CA LEU A 153 14.87 -11.85 -0.12
C LEU A 153 14.44 -13.14 -0.82
N LYS A 154 14.66 -14.26 -0.19
CA LYS A 154 14.36 -15.59 -0.75
C LYS A 154 13.32 -16.36 0.05
N GLY A 155 12.80 -15.76 1.12
CA GLY A 155 11.72 -16.29 1.91
C GLY A 155 10.36 -16.17 1.24
N PRO A 156 9.26 -16.37 1.98
CA PRO A 156 7.92 -16.27 1.45
C PRO A 156 7.69 -14.93 0.77
N SER A 157 7.19 -14.95 -0.48
CA SER A 157 6.84 -13.74 -1.23
C SER A 157 5.49 -13.94 -1.89
N SER A 158 4.51 -13.11 -1.53
CA SER A 158 3.16 -13.17 -2.07
C SER A 158 2.47 -11.81 -1.99
N ALA A 159 1.26 -11.72 -2.51
CA ALA A 159 0.38 -10.57 -2.34
C ALA A 159 -0.97 -11.03 -1.82
N VAL A 160 -1.65 -10.14 -1.10
CA VAL A 160 -3.03 -10.33 -0.67
C VAL A 160 -3.90 -9.31 -1.39
N ALA A 161 -4.94 -9.78 -2.07
CA ALA A 161 -5.94 -8.96 -2.73
C ALA A 161 -7.32 -9.27 -2.14
N ASN A 162 -7.71 -8.50 -1.14
CA ASN A 162 -8.93 -8.68 -0.38
C ASN A 162 -9.61 -7.32 -0.12
N ALA A 163 -9.74 -6.55 -1.21
CA ALA A 163 -10.27 -5.19 -1.22
C ALA A 163 -9.63 -4.32 -0.10
N CYS A 164 -10.42 -3.57 0.66
CA CYS A 164 -9.94 -2.66 1.71
C CYS A 164 -9.19 -3.38 2.86
N ALA A 165 -9.39 -4.68 3.05
CA ALA A 165 -8.74 -5.48 4.08
C ALA A 165 -7.36 -6.01 3.66
N SER A 166 -6.93 -5.80 2.41
CA SER A 166 -5.71 -6.40 1.85
C SER A 166 -4.47 -6.18 2.72
N ALA A 167 -4.24 -4.95 3.18
CA ALA A 167 -3.08 -4.61 4.01
C ALA A 167 -3.14 -5.31 5.38
N SER A 168 -4.29 -5.32 6.04
CA SER A 168 -4.48 -5.98 7.34
C SER A 168 -4.30 -7.49 7.23
N ASN A 169 -4.82 -8.10 6.16
CA ASN A 169 -4.62 -9.52 5.90
C ASN A 169 -3.15 -9.84 5.59
N ALA A 170 -2.46 -9.01 4.80
CA ALA A 170 -1.03 -9.18 4.53
C ALA A 170 -0.19 -9.16 5.80
N ILE A 171 -0.46 -8.21 6.72
CA ILE A 171 0.20 -8.13 8.04
C ILE A 171 -0.11 -9.39 8.87
N GLY A 172 -1.37 -9.82 8.88
CA GLY A 172 -1.79 -11.01 9.60
C GLY A 172 -1.16 -12.30 9.09
N ASP A 173 -1.05 -12.45 7.77
CA ASP A 173 -0.39 -13.60 7.15
C ASP A 173 1.12 -13.61 7.42
N ALA A 174 1.77 -12.44 7.31
CA ALA A 174 3.19 -12.28 7.67
C ALA A 174 3.43 -12.60 9.16
N PHE A 175 2.56 -12.13 10.07
CA PHE A 175 2.58 -12.47 11.48
C PHE A 175 2.53 -14.00 11.69
N ARG A 176 1.60 -14.68 11.02
CA ARG A 176 1.48 -16.15 11.14
C ARG A 176 2.68 -16.89 10.61
N LEU A 177 3.27 -16.46 9.49
CA LEU A 177 4.51 -17.07 8.97
C LEU A 177 5.65 -17.02 9.99
N ILE A 178 5.81 -15.90 10.70
CA ILE A 178 6.82 -15.79 11.76
C ILE A 178 6.42 -16.64 12.97
N GLN A 179 5.17 -16.55 13.42
CA GLN A 179 4.65 -17.29 14.55
C GLN A 179 4.81 -18.82 14.38
N HIS A 180 4.58 -19.31 13.17
CA HIS A 180 4.73 -20.74 12.80
C HIS A 180 6.14 -21.15 12.37
N ASN A 181 7.14 -20.30 12.58
CA ASN A 181 8.54 -20.58 12.29
C ASN A 181 8.86 -20.83 10.81
N VAL A 182 8.12 -20.23 9.90
CA VAL A 182 8.40 -20.27 8.45
C VAL A 182 9.38 -19.14 8.07
N ALA A 183 9.28 -17.97 8.69
CA ALA A 183 10.15 -16.82 8.49
C ALA A 183 10.63 -16.26 9.83
N ASP A 184 11.71 -15.48 9.80
CA ASP A 184 12.19 -14.69 10.94
C ASP A 184 11.92 -13.21 10.75
N VAL A 185 11.92 -12.74 9.50
CA VAL A 185 11.69 -11.35 9.14
C VAL A 185 10.71 -11.26 7.97
N MET A 186 9.71 -10.39 8.08
CA MET A 186 8.76 -10.11 6.99
C MET A 186 8.59 -8.60 6.79
N ILE A 187 8.78 -8.14 5.57
CA ILE A 187 8.32 -6.82 5.15
C ILE A 187 6.85 -6.97 4.75
N THR A 188 5.96 -6.17 5.36
CA THR A 188 4.53 -6.33 5.11
C THR A 188 3.78 -5.00 5.26
N GLY A 189 2.52 -5.00 4.88
CA GLY A 189 1.66 -3.82 4.87
C GLY A 189 0.81 -3.78 3.62
N GLY A 190 0.52 -2.59 3.12
CA GLY A 190 -0.25 -2.43 1.89
C GLY A 190 0.07 -1.15 1.14
N SER A 191 -0.30 -1.17 -0.13
CA SER A 191 -0.14 -0.04 -1.03
C SER A 191 -1.23 -0.02 -2.09
N GLU A 192 -1.77 1.15 -2.37
CA GLU A 192 -2.78 1.34 -3.42
C GLU A 192 -2.58 2.68 -4.13
N ALA A 193 -2.81 2.72 -5.44
CA ALA A 193 -2.74 3.93 -6.25
C ALA A 193 -3.90 3.98 -7.28
N ALA A 194 -5.13 3.93 -6.76
CA ALA A 194 -6.34 3.85 -7.57
C ALA A 194 -6.95 5.22 -7.93
N ILE A 195 -6.27 6.34 -7.63
CA ILE A 195 -6.69 7.67 -8.09
C ILE A 195 -6.29 7.83 -9.56
N THR A 196 -7.14 7.29 -10.43
CA THR A 196 -7.03 7.33 -11.88
C THR A 196 -8.39 7.70 -12.48
N PRO A 197 -8.48 8.13 -13.73
CA PRO A 197 -9.77 8.36 -14.40
C PRO A 197 -10.72 7.18 -14.28
N MET A 198 -10.26 5.96 -14.55
CA MET A 198 -11.08 4.75 -14.48
C MET A 198 -11.45 4.39 -13.04
N GLY A 199 -10.50 4.47 -12.11
CA GLY A 199 -10.74 4.20 -10.69
C GLY A 199 -11.77 5.17 -10.10
N LEU A 200 -11.59 6.47 -10.33
CA LEU A 200 -12.55 7.49 -9.88
C LEU A 200 -13.93 7.29 -10.49
N SER A 201 -14.00 7.04 -11.82
CA SER A 201 -15.27 6.80 -12.51
C SER A 201 -15.98 5.54 -12.01
N GLY A 202 -15.23 4.44 -11.82
CA GLY A 202 -15.77 3.17 -11.36
C GLY A 202 -16.45 3.30 -10.01
N PHE A 203 -15.73 3.83 -9.01
CA PHE A 203 -16.28 4.04 -7.68
C PHE A 203 -17.41 5.09 -7.64
N ALA A 204 -17.31 6.16 -8.45
CA ALA A 204 -18.38 7.15 -8.55
C ALA A 204 -19.66 6.56 -9.16
N ARG A 205 -19.54 5.67 -10.18
CA ARG A 205 -20.69 4.98 -10.80
C ARG A 205 -21.36 3.97 -9.88
N MET A 206 -20.61 3.36 -8.96
CA MET A 206 -21.18 2.52 -7.92
C MET A 206 -21.99 3.31 -6.88
N GLY A 207 -21.89 4.64 -6.87
CA GLY A 207 -22.48 5.48 -5.81
C GLY A 207 -21.77 5.34 -4.47
N ALA A 208 -20.52 4.89 -4.46
CA ALA A 208 -19.76 4.60 -3.24
C ALA A 208 -19.00 5.83 -2.71
N LEU A 209 -18.75 6.84 -3.56
CA LEU A 209 -17.99 8.03 -3.20
C LEU A 209 -18.88 9.14 -2.69
N SER A 210 -18.37 9.88 -1.70
CA SER A 210 -18.93 11.18 -1.31
C SER A 210 -18.89 12.15 -2.48
N THR A 211 -19.92 12.98 -2.60
CA THR A 211 -20.06 13.98 -3.65
C THR A 211 -19.89 15.42 -3.13
N ARG A 212 -19.30 15.59 -1.95
CA ARG A 212 -19.09 16.88 -1.27
C ARG A 212 -17.94 17.68 -1.88
N ASN A 213 -18.06 18.00 -3.17
CA ASN A 213 -17.03 18.75 -3.90
C ASN A 213 -16.78 20.17 -3.34
N ASP A 214 -17.77 20.74 -2.63
CA ASP A 214 -17.66 22.08 -2.04
C ASP A 214 -16.91 22.10 -0.70
N SER A 215 -16.75 20.94 -0.06
CA SER A 215 -16.06 20.81 1.24
C SER A 215 -15.32 19.47 1.34
N PRO A 216 -14.32 19.22 0.48
CA PRO A 216 -13.64 17.94 0.36
C PRO A 216 -12.93 17.52 1.65
N GLU A 217 -12.36 18.48 2.41
CA GLU A 217 -11.65 18.23 3.66
C GLU A 217 -12.53 17.64 4.77
N SER A 218 -13.85 17.82 4.69
CA SER A 218 -14.84 17.31 5.64
C SER A 218 -15.72 16.18 5.06
N ALA A 219 -15.41 15.71 3.85
CA ALA A 219 -16.21 14.71 3.15
C ALA A 219 -16.12 13.31 3.81
N SER A 220 -14.93 12.93 4.32
CA SER A 220 -14.76 11.70 5.10
C SER A 220 -15.29 11.90 6.52
N ARG A 221 -16.42 11.27 6.80
CA ARG A 221 -17.15 11.46 8.06
C ARG A 221 -17.78 10.16 8.55
N PRO A 222 -16.94 9.18 8.97
CA PRO A 222 -17.41 7.89 9.42
C PRO A 222 -18.36 8.03 10.63
N PHE A 223 -19.40 7.21 10.67
CA PHE A 223 -20.48 7.20 11.69
C PHE A 223 -21.38 8.44 11.71
N ASP A 224 -21.09 9.48 10.93
CA ASP A 224 -21.97 10.64 10.81
C ASP A 224 -23.31 10.26 10.15
N ARG A 225 -24.41 10.83 10.64
CA ARG A 225 -25.76 10.58 10.08
C ARG A 225 -25.84 11.00 8.61
N ASP A 226 -25.18 12.09 8.25
CA ASP A 226 -25.26 12.70 6.93
C ASP A 226 -24.09 12.32 6.02
N ARG A 227 -23.40 11.20 6.33
CA ARG A 227 -22.35 10.64 5.45
C ARG A 227 -22.98 10.17 4.13
N ASP A 228 -22.27 10.41 3.03
CA ASP A 228 -22.76 10.14 1.67
C ASP A 228 -21.83 9.25 0.83
N GLY A 229 -20.81 8.66 1.46
CA GLY A 229 -19.85 7.77 0.79
C GLY A 229 -18.45 7.92 1.36
N PHE A 230 -17.51 7.13 0.83
CA PHE A 230 -16.11 7.24 1.20
C PHE A 230 -15.34 8.21 0.29
N VAL A 231 -14.11 8.53 0.65
CA VAL A 231 -13.21 9.37 -0.15
C VAL A 231 -12.11 8.48 -0.71
N LEU A 232 -11.95 8.46 -2.03
CA LEU A 232 -10.89 7.71 -2.68
C LEU A 232 -9.52 8.31 -2.32
N ALA A 233 -8.58 7.47 -1.90
CA ALA A 233 -7.24 7.90 -1.53
C ALA A 233 -6.19 6.93 -2.10
N GLU A 234 -4.94 7.37 -2.11
CA GLU A 234 -3.79 6.56 -2.47
C GLU A 234 -2.71 6.64 -1.38
N GLY A 235 -1.80 5.67 -1.37
CA GLY A 235 -0.68 5.67 -0.44
C GLY A 235 -0.15 4.27 -0.12
N ALA A 236 0.73 4.20 0.87
CA ALA A 236 1.24 2.96 1.44
C ALA A 236 1.48 3.08 2.94
N GLY A 237 1.33 1.96 3.64
CA GLY A 237 1.81 1.74 4.99
C GLY A 237 2.59 0.44 5.03
N VAL A 238 3.85 0.49 5.45
CA VAL A 238 4.74 -0.68 5.49
C VAL A 238 5.35 -0.83 6.85
N VAL A 239 5.40 -2.07 7.34
CA VAL A 239 6.05 -2.44 8.59
C VAL A 239 7.06 -3.57 8.37
N VAL A 240 8.10 -3.62 9.20
CA VAL A 240 9.01 -4.76 9.35
C VAL A 240 8.58 -5.53 10.58
N LEU A 241 8.17 -6.78 10.37
CA LEU A 241 7.88 -7.73 11.44
C LEU A 241 9.06 -8.66 11.64
N GLU A 242 9.42 -8.88 12.89
CA GLU A 242 10.50 -9.80 13.25
C GLU A 242 10.10 -10.76 14.36
N GLU A 243 10.73 -11.92 14.37
CA GLU A 243 10.72 -12.79 15.54
C GLU A 243 11.46 -12.11 16.70
N TYR A 244 10.87 -12.15 17.88
CA TYR A 244 11.31 -11.38 19.04
C TYR A 244 12.77 -11.65 19.43
N GLU A 245 13.20 -12.93 19.51
CA GLU A 245 14.58 -13.26 19.88
C GLU A 245 15.57 -12.91 18.75
N HIS A 246 15.12 -12.95 17.48
CA HIS A 246 15.89 -12.45 16.35
C HIS A 246 16.16 -10.93 16.50
N ALA A 247 15.12 -10.14 16.72
CA ALA A 247 15.23 -8.69 16.92
C ALA A 247 16.15 -8.34 18.11
N LYS A 248 16.00 -9.05 19.23
CA LYS A 248 16.86 -8.87 20.42
C LYS A 248 18.34 -9.18 20.17
N ARG A 249 18.64 -10.31 19.49
CA ARG A 249 20.03 -10.72 19.19
C ARG A 249 20.80 -9.67 18.39
N ARG A 250 20.12 -8.97 17.47
CA ARG A 250 20.76 -7.91 16.68
C ARG A 250 20.65 -6.52 17.32
N GLY A 251 20.04 -6.40 18.51
CA GLY A 251 19.90 -5.14 19.24
C GLY A 251 18.88 -4.18 18.60
N ALA A 252 17.87 -4.69 17.91
CA ALA A 252 16.83 -3.87 17.29
C ALA A 252 16.01 -3.12 18.33
N GLU A 253 15.61 -1.89 18.00
CA GLU A 253 14.54 -1.20 18.71
C GLU A 253 13.21 -1.88 18.43
N ILE A 254 12.49 -2.29 19.46
CA ILE A 254 11.18 -2.90 19.37
C ILE A 254 10.12 -1.83 19.58
N LEU A 255 9.37 -1.51 18.54
CA LEU A 255 8.36 -0.45 18.57
C LEU A 255 7.03 -0.95 19.15
N ALA A 256 6.67 -2.20 18.85
CA ALA A 256 5.44 -2.83 19.32
C ALA A 256 5.53 -4.36 19.22
N GLU A 257 4.62 -5.06 19.87
CA GLU A 257 4.42 -6.50 19.71
C GLU A 257 3.05 -6.76 19.07
N VAL A 258 3.01 -7.63 18.07
CA VAL A 258 1.76 -8.09 17.45
C VAL A 258 1.25 -9.29 18.25
N LEU A 259 0.15 -9.12 18.96
CA LEU A 259 -0.38 -10.13 19.89
C LEU A 259 -1.30 -11.14 19.22
N GLY A 260 -1.94 -10.78 18.11
CA GLY A 260 -2.88 -11.68 17.46
C GLY A 260 -3.42 -11.15 16.14
N TYR A 261 -4.08 -12.04 15.42
CA TYR A 261 -4.73 -11.77 14.16
C TYR A 261 -5.97 -12.64 14.01
N GLY A 262 -7.07 -12.04 13.56
CA GLY A 262 -8.31 -12.72 13.24
C GLY A 262 -8.96 -12.10 12.00
N MET A 263 -9.76 -12.87 11.29
CA MET A 263 -10.56 -12.41 10.17
C MET A 263 -11.90 -13.14 10.12
N SER A 264 -12.90 -12.47 9.56
CA SER A 264 -14.24 -13.00 9.31
C SER A 264 -14.80 -12.41 8.01
N SER A 265 -15.90 -12.94 7.53
CA SER A 265 -16.65 -12.44 6.40
C SER A 265 -18.13 -12.42 6.77
N ASP A 266 -18.86 -11.41 6.30
CA ASP A 266 -20.32 -11.33 6.50
C ASP A 266 -21.06 -12.28 5.55
N GLY A 267 -20.48 -12.64 4.40
CA GLY A 267 -21.09 -13.58 3.44
C GLY A 267 -22.43 -13.11 2.85
N SER A 268 -22.72 -11.79 2.93
CA SER A 268 -24.02 -11.22 2.60
C SER A 268 -24.11 -10.71 1.17
N HIS A 269 -23.33 -9.70 0.83
CA HIS A 269 -23.38 -9.02 -0.46
C HIS A 269 -21.98 -8.67 -0.97
N MET A 270 -21.82 -8.51 -2.30
CA MET A 270 -20.51 -8.25 -2.92
C MET A 270 -19.90 -6.92 -2.49
N THR A 271 -20.70 -5.88 -2.28
CA THR A 271 -20.23 -4.51 -2.01
C THR A 271 -20.91 -3.82 -0.83
N ALA A 272 -22.08 -4.28 -0.38
CA ALA A 272 -22.79 -3.74 0.76
C ALA A 272 -22.51 -4.59 2.01
N PRO A 273 -22.20 -3.94 3.17
CA PRO A 273 -22.07 -4.67 4.42
C PRO A 273 -23.42 -5.29 4.84
N ASP A 274 -23.36 -6.32 5.67
CA ASP A 274 -24.54 -6.90 6.30
C ASP A 274 -25.23 -5.85 7.17
N PRO A 275 -26.59 -5.73 7.11
CA PRO A 275 -27.35 -4.74 7.86
C PRO A 275 -27.19 -4.77 9.37
#